data_4f6af6854258cc918075805367a42028
#
_entry.id   4f6af6854258cc918075805367a42028
#
_cell.length_a   1.000
_cell.length_b   1.000
_cell.length_c   1.000
_cell.angle_alpha   90.00
_cell.angle_beta   90.00
_cell.angle_gamma   90.00
#
_symmetry.space_group_name_H-M   'P 1'
#
loop_
_entity.id
_entity.type
_entity.pdbx_description
1 polymer ?
#
loop_
_entity_poly.entity_id
_entity_poly.type
_entity_poly.pdbx_seq_one_letter_code
_entity_poly.pdbx_strand_id
1 'polypeptide(L)'
;MRIVLAGIVRNIESQFNTVVEFIESLKEVIPNLEVCIYENNSSDRTKNLLETFQKDFVKIRCENYSEEFFIQNFPARTFKNESCRISNISFARNKLLEMIQEKNLDQNDFIIMMDMDCNITPDINIINQILLGWPEELHVLFANGIDCKGYYYDGYNFRSNEFPCGPEIIGDIFWSNAYMAKKHSKKYEANSTLTPVISAFGGLAVYKAHVIKGCKYSADITPALHEFYTSLSIVEPNPETHYNGCSLGLYKDSIFYKNNSGYNYPVCAEHVNFHLEIRKNGYKNMFICPFLYYYWG
;
A
#
# COMPACT_ATOMS: atom_id res chain seq x y z
N MET A 1 -18.77 0.85 16.82
CA MET A 1 -17.89 0.87 15.64
C MET A 1 -17.07 2.15 15.70
N ARG A 2 -15.75 2.02 15.87
CA ARG A 2 -14.78 3.13 15.74
C ARG A 2 -14.11 3.02 14.37
N ILE A 3 -13.71 4.17 13.83
CA ILE A 3 -13.01 4.25 12.56
C ILE A 3 -11.70 4.97 12.77
N VAL A 4 -10.60 4.40 12.31
CA VAL A 4 -9.29 5.06 12.31
C VAL A 4 -8.89 5.35 10.87
N LEU A 5 -8.82 6.62 10.49
CA LEU A 5 -8.13 7.05 9.27
C LEU A 5 -6.64 7.13 9.57
N ALA A 6 -5.83 6.48 8.77
CA ALA A 6 -4.40 6.39 9.00
C ALA A 6 -3.60 6.62 7.71
N GLY A 7 -2.57 7.45 7.78
CA GLY A 7 -1.71 7.73 6.64
C GLY A 7 -0.29 8.12 7.05
N ILE A 8 0.64 7.82 6.16
CA ILE A 8 2.00 8.35 6.21
C ILE A 8 2.08 9.58 5.31
N VAL A 9 2.85 10.56 5.72
CA VAL A 9 3.04 11.79 4.94
C VAL A 9 4.52 12.16 4.84
N ARG A 10 4.89 12.71 3.68
CA ARG A 10 6.20 13.32 3.44
C ARG A 10 6.10 14.33 2.33
N ASN A 11 6.52 15.58 2.57
CA ASN A 11 6.52 16.66 1.60
C ASN A 11 5.13 16.92 0.97
N ILE A 12 4.11 17.07 1.83
CA ILE A 12 2.71 17.33 1.42
C ILE A 12 2.29 18.79 1.61
N GLU A 13 3.23 19.72 1.73
CA GLU A 13 2.91 21.14 1.95
C GLU A 13 1.84 21.67 0.97
N SER A 14 1.94 21.30 -0.32
CA SER A 14 0.99 21.73 -1.35
C SER A 14 -0.40 21.07 -1.24
N GLN A 15 -0.49 19.86 -0.70
CA GLN A 15 -1.73 19.12 -0.51
C GLN A 15 -2.32 19.27 0.89
N PHE A 16 -1.60 19.91 1.82
CA PHE A 16 -1.95 19.94 3.23
C PHE A 16 -3.38 20.41 3.50
N ASN A 17 -3.78 21.53 2.91
CA ASN A 17 -5.13 22.06 3.10
C ASN A 17 -6.21 21.09 2.59
N THR A 18 -6.00 20.48 1.43
CA THR A 18 -6.90 19.46 0.85
C THR A 18 -7.08 18.27 1.81
N VAL A 19 -5.98 17.79 2.41
CA VAL A 19 -6.01 16.71 3.38
C VAL A 19 -6.73 17.10 4.67
N VAL A 20 -6.49 18.31 5.18
CA VAL A 20 -7.17 18.82 6.39
C VAL A 20 -8.66 18.94 6.16
N GLU A 21 -9.09 19.57 5.06
CA GLU A 21 -10.50 19.71 4.69
C GLU A 21 -11.20 18.35 4.56
N PHE A 22 -10.53 17.38 3.95
CA PHE A 22 -11.04 16.01 3.86
C PHE A 22 -11.22 15.38 5.26
N ILE A 23 -10.22 15.48 6.11
CA ILE A 23 -10.26 14.91 7.48
C ILE A 23 -11.40 15.55 8.30
N GLU A 24 -11.56 16.87 8.24
CA GLU A 24 -12.61 17.59 8.97
C GLU A 24 -14.00 17.21 8.43
N SER A 25 -14.18 17.21 7.12
CA SER A 25 -15.45 16.79 6.50
C SER A 25 -15.77 15.32 6.76
N LEU A 26 -14.79 14.44 6.77
CA LEU A 26 -14.99 13.03 7.11
C LEU A 26 -15.40 12.87 8.58
N LYS A 27 -14.85 13.68 9.49
CA LYS A 27 -15.22 13.72 10.92
C LYS A 27 -16.66 14.15 11.14
N GLU A 28 -17.18 15.08 10.34
CA GLU A 28 -18.58 15.51 10.41
C GLU A 28 -19.54 14.36 10.05
N VAL A 29 -19.18 13.56 9.04
CA VAL A 29 -19.99 12.42 8.57
C VAL A 29 -19.80 11.17 9.46
N ILE A 30 -18.61 10.99 10.03
CA ILE A 30 -18.25 9.84 10.88
C ILE A 30 -17.85 10.35 12.29
N PRO A 31 -18.81 10.53 13.21
CA PRO A 31 -18.54 11.13 14.53
C PRO A 31 -17.51 10.36 15.38
N ASN A 32 -17.40 9.02 15.18
CA ASN A 32 -16.44 8.17 15.89
C ASN A 32 -15.11 8.01 15.12
N LEU A 33 -14.80 8.93 14.20
CA LEU A 33 -13.52 8.97 13.49
C LEU A 33 -12.40 9.39 14.45
N GLU A 34 -11.32 8.64 14.42
CA GLU A 34 -10.00 9.01 14.94
C GLU A 34 -9.01 9.05 13.77
N VAL A 35 -7.96 9.84 13.88
CA VAL A 35 -6.96 9.98 12.81
C VAL A 35 -5.56 9.73 13.37
N CYS A 36 -4.75 8.98 12.63
CA CYS A 36 -3.34 8.75 12.91
C CYS A 36 -2.51 9.21 11.71
N ILE A 37 -1.62 10.17 11.90
CA ILE A 37 -0.70 10.66 10.85
C ILE A 37 0.73 10.42 11.33
N TYR A 38 1.50 9.72 10.50
CA TYR A 38 2.93 9.58 10.74
C TYR A 38 3.71 10.33 9.66
N GLU A 39 4.58 11.21 10.10
CA GLU A 39 5.47 12.00 9.24
C GLU A 39 6.92 11.61 9.51
N ASN A 40 7.71 11.45 8.46
CA ASN A 40 9.16 11.38 8.61
C ASN A 40 9.90 12.02 7.44
N ASN A 41 10.95 12.76 7.81
CA ASN A 41 11.94 13.28 6.87
C ASN A 41 11.40 14.22 5.78
N SER A 42 10.36 15.00 6.04
CA SER A 42 9.96 16.08 5.14
C SER A 42 11.01 17.18 5.10
N SER A 43 11.27 17.69 3.90
CA SER A 43 12.20 18.80 3.62
C SER A 43 11.50 20.14 3.37
N ASP A 44 10.16 20.12 3.25
CA ASP A 44 9.29 21.29 3.10
C ASP A 44 8.65 21.67 4.46
N ARG A 45 7.61 22.50 4.45
CA ARG A 45 6.93 22.94 5.68
C ARG A 45 5.93 21.93 6.26
N THR A 46 5.82 20.71 5.71
CA THR A 46 4.85 19.69 6.15
C THR A 46 4.87 19.50 7.67
N LYS A 47 6.03 19.32 8.27
CA LYS A 47 6.14 19.13 9.73
C LYS A 47 5.56 20.30 10.51
N ASN A 48 5.91 21.53 10.16
CA ASN A 48 5.41 22.74 10.83
C ASN A 48 3.89 22.87 10.68
N LEU A 49 3.34 22.54 9.51
CA LEU A 49 1.90 22.55 9.26
C LEU A 49 1.18 21.51 10.12
N LEU A 50 1.72 20.30 10.21
CA LEU A 50 1.18 19.24 11.08
C LEU A 50 1.22 19.64 12.56
N GLU A 51 2.26 20.30 13.03
CA GLU A 51 2.36 20.81 14.41
C GLU A 51 1.27 21.85 14.75
N THR A 52 0.75 22.57 13.74
CA THR A 52 -0.37 23.50 13.91
C THR A 52 -1.75 22.82 13.83
N PHE A 53 -1.84 21.63 13.24
CA PHE A 53 -3.07 20.86 13.10
C PHE A 53 -3.39 20.06 14.37
N GLN A 54 -3.78 20.76 15.45
CA GLN A 54 -4.10 20.19 16.73
C GLN A 54 -5.62 19.98 16.87
N LYS A 55 -6.05 18.71 16.90
CA LYS A 55 -7.46 18.31 17.12
C LYS A 55 -7.49 17.10 18.07
N ASP A 56 -8.45 17.04 18.96
CA ASP A 56 -8.57 15.97 19.97
C ASP A 56 -8.68 14.56 19.35
N PHE A 57 -9.23 14.47 18.14
CA PHE A 57 -9.38 13.20 17.41
C PHE A 57 -8.21 12.87 16.48
N VAL A 58 -7.19 13.73 16.39
CA VAL A 58 -6.02 13.55 15.51
C VAL A 58 -4.77 13.30 16.35
N LYS A 59 -4.10 12.19 16.08
CA LYS A 59 -2.79 11.86 16.66
C LYS A 59 -1.73 11.97 15.58
N ILE A 60 -0.74 12.83 15.79
CA ILE A 60 0.38 13.03 14.88
C ILE A 60 1.66 12.59 15.57
N ARG A 61 2.53 11.91 14.82
CA ARG A 61 3.90 11.58 15.22
C ARG A 61 4.85 11.99 14.12
N CYS A 62 5.79 12.90 14.42
CA CYS A 62 6.82 13.36 13.51
C CYS A 62 8.19 12.88 13.99
N GLU A 63 8.94 12.20 13.14
CA GLU A 63 10.27 11.68 13.44
C GLU A 63 11.24 11.98 12.29
N ASN A 64 12.54 12.01 12.57
CA ASN A 64 13.57 12.17 11.56
C ASN A 64 14.63 11.09 11.72
N TYR A 65 15.02 10.50 10.61
CA TYR A 65 16.05 9.46 10.54
C TYR A 65 17.08 9.83 9.50
N SER A 66 18.34 9.51 9.76
CA SER A 66 19.41 9.76 8.77
C SER A 66 19.36 8.68 7.67
N GLU A 67 19.99 8.99 6.54
CA GLU A 67 20.19 8.01 5.46
C GLU A 67 21.00 6.81 5.95
N GLU A 68 21.99 7.03 6.83
CA GLU A 68 22.80 5.98 7.44
C GLU A 68 21.95 5.02 8.28
N PHE A 69 20.93 5.52 8.98
CA PHE A 69 19.99 4.66 9.72
C PHE A 69 19.32 3.66 8.76
N PHE A 70 18.77 4.12 7.64
CA PHE A 70 18.14 3.23 6.67
C PHE A 70 19.14 2.28 6.03
N ILE A 71 20.34 2.76 5.70
CA ILE A 71 21.42 1.94 5.17
C ILE A 71 21.82 0.84 6.14
N GLN A 72 21.87 1.08 7.42
CA GLN A 72 22.26 0.08 8.42
C GLN A 72 21.17 -0.95 8.71
N ASN A 73 19.91 -0.55 8.63
CA ASN A 73 18.79 -1.38 9.07
C ASN A 73 18.11 -2.17 7.94
N PHE A 74 18.30 -1.80 6.67
CA PHE A 74 17.66 -2.47 5.54
C PHE A 74 18.70 -2.93 4.50
N PRO A 75 18.57 -4.15 3.91
CA PRO A 75 19.59 -4.69 3.02
C PRO A 75 19.57 -4.11 1.60
N ALA A 76 18.40 -3.71 1.11
CA ALA A 76 18.24 -3.23 -0.26
C ALA A 76 18.83 -1.83 -0.46
N ARG A 77 19.59 -1.66 -1.55
CA ARG A 77 20.26 -0.40 -1.93
C ARG A 77 20.03 -0.11 -3.41
N THR A 78 20.03 1.17 -3.76
CA THR A 78 20.21 1.59 -5.15
C THR A 78 21.64 1.29 -5.62
N PHE A 79 21.87 1.37 -6.94
CA PHE A 79 23.23 1.26 -7.49
C PHE A 79 24.18 2.39 -7.01
N LYS A 80 23.62 3.50 -6.49
CA LYS A 80 24.38 4.61 -5.86
C LYS A 80 24.59 4.40 -4.37
N ASN A 81 24.27 3.22 -3.84
CA ASN A 81 24.32 2.89 -2.41
C ASN A 81 23.39 3.74 -1.53
N GLU A 82 22.31 4.27 -2.10
CA GLU A 82 21.25 4.95 -1.36
C GLU A 82 20.24 3.92 -0.82
N SER A 83 19.51 4.28 0.23
CA SER A 83 18.49 3.40 0.83
C SER A 83 17.35 3.09 -0.14
N CYS A 84 16.73 1.93 0.05
CA CYS A 84 15.58 1.52 -0.73
C CYS A 84 14.32 2.31 -0.32
N ARG A 85 13.71 3.02 -1.28
CA ARG A 85 12.47 3.77 -1.05
C ARG A 85 11.37 2.89 -0.44
N ILE A 86 11.20 1.65 -0.92
CA ILE A 86 10.13 0.75 -0.43
C ILE A 86 10.39 0.31 1.01
N SER A 87 11.66 0.07 1.38
CA SER A 87 12.03 -0.21 2.79
C SER A 87 11.72 0.99 3.69
N ASN A 88 12.01 2.20 3.23
CA ASN A 88 11.73 3.43 3.99
C ASN A 88 10.22 3.63 4.18
N ILE A 89 9.41 3.38 3.15
CA ILE A 89 7.94 3.40 3.23
C ILE A 89 7.43 2.31 4.17
N SER A 90 7.96 1.08 4.07
CA SER A 90 7.60 -0.04 4.98
C SER A 90 7.86 0.33 6.44
N PHE A 91 9.00 0.96 6.72
CA PHE A 91 9.33 1.46 8.04
C PHE A 91 8.31 2.48 8.55
N ALA A 92 8.01 3.49 7.73
CA ALA A 92 7.04 4.53 8.09
C ALA A 92 5.63 3.94 8.33
N ARG A 93 5.16 3.01 7.48
CA ARG A 93 3.89 2.32 7.68
C ARG A 93 3.87 1.46 8.93
N ASN A 94 4.99 0.83 9.32
CA ASN A 94 5.08 0.09 10.59
C ASN A 94 4.99 1.03 11.80
N LYS A 95 5.58 2.22 11.73
CA LYS A 95 5.41 3.26 12.78
C LYS A 95 3.95 3.72 12.88
N LEU A 96 3.27 3.83 11.75
CA LEU A 96 1.84 4.12 11.73
C LEU A 96 1.02 2.96 12.35
N LEU A 97 1.36 1.70 12.06
CA LEU A 97 0.72 0.54 12.71
C LEU A 97 0.90 0.54 14.23
N GLU A 98 2.08 0.93 14.75
CA GLU A 98 2.29 1.11 16.20
C GLU A 98 1.28 2.10 16.79
N MET A 99 1.05 3.24 16.11
CA MET A 99 0.07 4.25 16.57
C MET A 99 -1.38 3.71 16.53
N ILE A 100 -1.72 2.90 15.53
CA ILE A 100 -3.04 2.27 15.41
C ILE A 100 -3.24 1.22 16.53
N GLN A 101 -2.22 0.42 16.83
CA GLN A 101 -2.28 -0.61 17.89
C GLN A 101 -2.56 -0.01 19.28
N GLU A 102 -2.05 1.19 19.55
CA GLU A 102 -2.35 1.92 20.80
C GLU A 102 -3.84 2.26 20.97
N LYS A 103 -4.64 2.21 19.89
CA LYS A 103 -6.08 2.48 19.94
C LYS A 103 -6.91 1.30 20.46
N ASN A 104 -6.33 0.10 20.59
CA ASN A 104 -7.00 -1.11 21.08
C ASN A 104 -8.36 -1.35 20.37
N LEU A 105 -8.32 -1.40 19.04
CA LEU A 105 -9.49 -1.62 18.19
C LEU A 105 -9.99 -3.07 18.32
N ASP A 106 -11.30 -3.25 18.19
CA ASP A 106 -11.95 -4.55 18.22
C ASP A 106 -12.38 -5.05 16.82
N GLN A 107 -13.06 -6.19 16.77
CA GLN A 107 -13.47 -6.82 15.51
C GLN A 107 -14.53 -6.04 14.71
N ASN A 108 -15.24 -5.11 15.35
CA ASN A 108 -16.28 -4.30 14.73
C ASN A 108 -15.76 -2.94 14.26
N ASP A 109 -14.48 -2.65 14.56
CA ASP A 109 -13.84 -1.40 14.19
C ASP A 109 -13.18 -1.50 12.82
N PHE A 110 -12.93 -0.36 12.18
CA PHE A 110 -12.32 -0.27 10.86
C PHE A 110 -11.09 0.63 10.87
N ILE A 111 -10.21 0.33 9.92
CA ILE A 111 -9.04 1.16 9.62
C ILE A 111 -9.11 1.54 8.15
N ILE A 112 -9.01 2.83 7.87
CA ILE A 112 -8.87 3.38 6.53
C ILE A 112 -7.42 3.79 6.37
N MET A 113 -6.62 3.02 5.61
CA MET A 113 -5.28 3.42 5.21
C MET A 113 -5.38 4.27 3.94
N MET A 114 -4.75 5.45 3.93
CA MET A 114 -4.82 6.34 2.79
C MET A 114 -3.47 7.02 2.53
N ASP A 115 -3.08 7.13 1.27
CA ASP A 115 -2.01 8.03 0.85
C ASP A 115 -2.53 9.48 0.95
N MET A 116 -1.85 10.31 1.73
CA MET A 116 -2.30 11.67 2.04
C MET A 116 -1.58 12.74 1.20
N ASP A 117 -1.08 12.36 0.02
CA ASP A 117 -0.46 13.25 -0.96
C ASP A 117 -1.36 13.47 -2.20
N CYS A 118 -2.66 13.26 -2.05
CA CYS A 118 -3.65 13.39 -3.11
C CYS A 118 -4.06 14.86 -3.35
N ASN A 119 -4.27 15.19 -4.63
CA ASN A 119 -4.83 16.48 -5.04
C ASN A 119 -6.37 16.48 -5.06
N ILE A 120 -6.98 15.29 -5.23
CA ILE A 120 -8.42 15.06 -5.24
C ILE A 120 -8.73 14.00 -4.20
N THR A 121 -9.56 14.34 -3.23
CA THR A 121 -9.93 13.42 -2.15
C THR A 121 -11.03 12.44 -2.58
N PRO A 122 -11.07 11.23 -1.98
CA PRO A 122 -12.15 10.28 -2.20
C PRO A 122 -13.52 10.86 -1.74
N ASP A 123 -14.60 10.33 -2.32
CA ASP A 123 -15.95 10.73 -1.94
C ASP A 123 -16.30 10.19 -0.54
N ILE A 124 -16.52 11.11 0.39
CA ILE A 124 -16.82 10.84 1.81
C ILE A 124 -18.13 10.05 1.96
N ASN A 125 -19.14 10.34 1.14
CA ASN A 125 -20.42 9.66 1.21
C ASN A 125 -20.29 8.20 0.78
N ILE A 126 -19.47 7.93 -0.22
CA ILE A 126 -19.14 6.55 -0.64
C ILE A 126 -18.42 5.81 0.47
N ILE A 127 -17.42 6.43 1.11
CA ILE A 127 -16.72 5.82 2.26
C ILE A 127 -17.73 5.47 3.36
N ASN A 128 -18.59 6.40 3.74
CA ASN A 128 -19.60 6.18 4.78
C ASN A 128 -20.59 5.05 4.41
N GLN A 129 -21.08 5.04 3.17
CA GLN A 129 -21.97 3.97 2.69
C GLN A 129 -21.30 2.59 2.74
N ILE A 130 -20.03 2.50 2.36
CA ILE A 130 -19.23 1.27 2.44
C ILE A 130 -19.15 0.79 3.90
N LEU A 131 -18.82 1.67 4.84
CA LEU A 131 -18.69 1.32 6.25
C LEU A 131 -20.03 0.85 6.86
N LEU A 132 -21.13 1.49 6.50
CA LEU A 132 -22.47 1.13 6.96
C LEU A 132 -23.00 -0.15 6.32
N GLY A 133 -22.66 -0.41 5.06
CA GLY A 133 -23.10 -1.58 4.28
C GLY A 133 -22.09 -2.73 4.21
N TRP A 134 -21.09 -2.76 5.10
CA TRP A 134 -19.98 -3.71 5.03
C TRP A 134 -20.46 -5.17 5.16
N PRO A 135 -20.21 -6.03 4.15
CA PRO A 135 -20.55 -7.46 4.24
C PRO A 135 -19.72 -8.15 5.33
N GLU A 136 -20.33 -9.06 6.08
CA GLU A 136 -19.68 -9.73 7.21
C GLU A 136 -18.42 -10.50 6.80
N GLU A 137 -18.49 -11.17 5.66
CA GLU A 137 -17.40 -11.98 5.10
C GLU A 137 -16.26 -11.16 4.46
N LEU A 138 -16.45 -9.86 4.24
CA LEU A 138 -15.44 -9.00 3.62
C LEU A 138 -14.37 -8.61 4.63
N HIS A 139 -13.12 -8.80 4.26
CA HIS A 139 -11.97 -8.50 5.12
C HIS A 139 -11.30 -7.17 4.77
N VAL A 140 -11.08 -6.93 3.47
CA VAL A 140 -10.38 -5.74 2.95
C VAL A 140 -11.05 -5.26 1.67
N LEU A 141 -11.20 -3.95 1.57
CA LEU A 141 -11.69 -3.28 0.38
C LEU A 141 -10.70 -2.21 -0.07
N PHE A 142 -10.26 -2.30 -1.32
CA PHE A 142 -9.32 -1.37 -1.93
C PHE A 142 -10.04 -0.38 -2.82
N ALA A 143 -9.53 0.84 -2.88
CA ALA A 143 -10.00 1.81 -3.84
C ALA A 143 -9.67 1.41 -5.28
N ASN A 144 -10.49 1.88 -6.19
CA ASN A 144 -10.20 1.94 -7.60
C ASN A 144 -9.30 3.16 -7.86
N GLY A 145 -8.00 2.98 -7.64
CA GLY A 145 -7.02 4.03 -7.91
C GLY A 145 -6.87 4.23 -9.42
N ILE A 146 -7.26 5.39 -9.92
CA ILE A 146 -7.27 5.68 -11.34
C ILE A 146 -6.33 6.82 -11.73
N ASP A 147 -5.71 6.67 -12.89
CA ASP A 147 -4.94 7.72 -13.55
C ASP A 147 -5.86 8.71 -14.31
N CYS A 148 -5.26 9.74 -14.90
CA CYS A 148 -5.99 10.75 -15.70
C CYS A 148 -6.74 10.19 -16.93
N LYS A 149 -6.48 8.91 -17.32
CA LYS A 149 -7.17 8.21 -18.42
C LYS A 149 -8.25 7.25 -17.91
N GLY A 150 -8.43 7.16 -16.59
CA GLY A 150 -9.39 6.27 -15.95
C GLY A 150 -8.96 4.81 -15.90
N TYR A 151 -7.66 4.51 -16.04
CA TYR A 151 -7.12 3.17 -15.85
C TYR A 151 -6.62 2.99 -14.42
N TYR A 152 -6.72 1.76 -13.92
CA TYR A 152 -6.15 1.39 -12.63
C TYR A 152 -4.61 1.58 -12.65
N TYR A 153 -4.09 2.49 -11.82
CA TYR A 153 -2.68 2.90 -11.89
C TYR A 153 -1.73 2.04 -11.05
N ASP A 154 -2.21 1.49 -9.91
CA ASP A 154 -1.34 0.88 -8.90
C ASP A 154 -0.94 -0.56 -9.27
N GLY A 155 -0.24 -0.71 -10.39
CA GLY A 155 0.24 -2.01 -10.86
C GLY A 155 1.29 -2.64 -9.95
N TYR A 156 2.03 -1.85 -9.16
CA TYR A 156 3.09 -2.35 -8.30
C TYR A 156 2.55 -3.16 -7.11
N ASN A 157 1.49 -2.70 -6.46
CA ASN A 157 0.83 -3.41 -5.37
C ASN A 157 -0.21 -4.45 -5.86
N PHE A 158 -0.57 -4.41 -7.14
CA PHE A 158 -1.61 -5.27 -7.67
C PHE A 158 -1.13 -6.70 -7.88
N ARG A 159 -1.83 -7.66 -7.25
CA ARG A 159 -1.71 -9.10 -7.48
C ARG A 159 -3.11 -9.71 -7.59
N SER A 160 -3.30 -10.54 -8.59
CA SER A 160 -4.53 -11.32 -8.81
C SER A 160 -4.18 -12.72 -9.30
N ASN A 161 -5.16 -13.59 -9.46
CA ASN A 161 -4.92 -14.92 -10.04
C ASN A 161 -4.40 -14.83 -11.50
N GLU A 162 -4.79 -13.78 -12.23
CA GLU A 162 -4.32 -13.56 -13.61
C GLU A 162 -2.92 -12.94 -13.64
N PHE A 163 -2.59 -12.06 -12.66
CA PHE A 163 -1.31 -11.37 -12.54
C PHE A 163 -0.71 -11.58 -11.14
N PRO A 164 -0.27 -12.80 -10.81
CA PRO A 164 0.21 -13.09 -9.47
C PRO A 164 1.64 -12.58 -9.20
N CYS A 165 2.43 -12.32 -10.27
CA CYS A 165 3.85 -12.02 -10.17
C CYS A 165 4.13 -10.52 -10.12
N GLY A 166 5.13 -10.16 -9.31
CA GLY A 166 5.73 -8.83 -9.26
C GLY A 166 7.18 -8.83 -9.73
N PRO A 167 7.85 -7.67 -9.70
CA PRO A 167 9.23 -7.56 -10.15
C PRO A 167 10.21 -8.42 -9.35
N GLU A 168 9.86 -8.79 -8.12
CA GLU A 168 10.62 -9.71 -7.29
C GLU A 168 10.73 -11.13 -7.88
N ILE A 169 9.83 -11.49 -8.79
CA ILE A 169 9.80 -12.79 -9.49
C ILE A 169 10.20 -12.66 -10.96
N ILE A 170 9.61 -11.71 -11.69
CA ILE A 170 9.81 -11.59 -13.13
C ILE A 170 10.82 -10.49 -13.51
N GLY A 171 11.44 -9.83 -12.52
CA GLY A 171 12.47 -8.83 -12.75
C GLY A 171 11.97 -7.64 -13.56
N ASP A 172 12.86 -7.09 -14.38
CA ASP A 172 12.60 -5.86 -15.15
C ASP A 172 11.53 -6.00 -16.25
N ILE A 173 11.15 -7.23 -16.63
CA ILE A 173 10.00 -7.47 -17.51
C ILE A 173 8.71 -6.91 -16.94
N PHE A 174 8.59 -6.89 -15.62
CA PHE A 174 7.46 -6.26 -14.94
C PHE A 174 7.24 -4.82 -15.40
N TRP A 175 8.32 -4.07 -15.64
CA TRP A 175 8.28 -2.67 -16.06
C TRP A 175 8.18 -2.48 -17.58
N SER A 176 8.18 -3.57 -18.37
CA SER A 176 8.04 -3.46 -19.81
C SER A 176 6.67 -2.88 -20.18
N ASN A 177 6.64 -2.04 -21.22
CA ASN A 177 5.40 -1.44 -21.71
C ASN A 177 4.34 -2.50 -22.03
N ALA A 178 4.74 -3.65 -22.57
CA ALA A 178 3.81 -4.73 -22.91
C ALA A 178 3.17 -5.38 -21.68
N TYR A 179 3.92 -5.63 -20.62
CA TYR A 179 3.40 -6.22 -19.38
C TYR A 179 2.56 -5.19 -18.60
N MET A 180 3.07 -3.98 -18.44
CA MET A 180 2.37 -2.91 -17.75
C MET A 180 1.09 -2.51 -18.46
N ALA A 181 1.08 -2.47 -19.80
CA ALA A 181 -0.14 -2.20 -20.58
C ALA A 181 -1.25 -3.23 -20.30
N LYS A 182 -0.92 -4.52 -20.16
CA LYS A 182 -1.91 -5.55 -19.79
C LYS A 182 -2.49 -5.33 -18.39
N LYS A 183 -1.66 -4.97 -17.42
CA LYS A 183 -2.09 -4.68 -16.04
C LYS A 183 -2.90 -3.38 -15.93
N HIS A 184 -2.40 -2.31 -16.54
CA HIS A 184 -3.02 -0.98 -16.51
C HIS A 184 -4.14 -0.79 -17.53
N SER A 185 -4.40 -1.78 -18.41
CA SER A 185 -5.55 -1.71 -19.31
C SER A 185 -6.88 -2.00 -18.62
N LYS A 186 -6.85 -2.41 -17.35
CA LYS A 186 -8.08 -2.69 -16.59
C LYS A 186 -8.73 -1.38 -16.18
N LYS A 187 -10.00 -1.26 -16.55
CA LYS A 187 -10.93 -0.25 -16.04
C LYS A 187 -11.96 -0.96 -15.20
N TYR A 188 -12.19 -0.45 -14.01
CA TYR A 188 -13.24 -0.94 -13.14
C TYR A 188 -14.40 0.06 -13.22
N GLU A 189 -15.41 -0.27 -14.01
CA GLU A 189 -16.58 0.58 -14.18
C GLU A 189 -17.39 0.68 -12.88
N ALA A 190 -17.87 1.88 -12.55
CA ALA A 190 -18.56 2.15 -11.27
C ALA A 190 -19.76 1.23 -10.98
N ASN A 191 -20.40 0.70 -11.99
CA ASN A 191 -21.54 -0.22 -11.88
C ASN A 191 -21.13 -1.71 -11.91
N SER A 192 -19.83 -2.02 -11.96
CA SER A 192 -19.36 -3.39 -11.90
C SER A 192 -19.36 -3.94 -10.47
N THR A 193 -19.27 -5.27 -10.35
CA THR A 193 -19.17 -5.94 -9.04
C THR A 193 -17.78 -5.79 -8.44
N LEU A 194 -17.67 -6.03 -7.13
CA LEU A 194 -16.38 -6.10 -6.44
C LEU A 194 -15.45 -7.08 -7.14
N THR A 195 -14.21 -6.67 -7.40
CA THR A 195 -13.22 -7.49 -8.10
C THR A 195 -12.28 -8.17 -7.09
N PRO A 196 -12.27 -9.52 -7.03
CA PRO A 196 -11.39 -10.23 -6.10
C PRO A 196 -9.92 -10.07 -6.49
N VAL A 197 -9.08 -9.83 -5.48
CA VAL A 197 -7.62 -9.67 -5.65
C VAL A 197 -6.85 -10.38 -4.54
N ILE A 198 -5.57 -10.60 -4.77
CA ILE A 198 -4.64 -11.11 -3.77
C ILE A 198 -4.04 -9.94 -3.00
N SER A 199 -3.74 -8.86 -3.69
CA SER A 199 -3.24 -7.60 -3.15
C SER A 199 -3.61 -6.45 -4.07
N ALA A 200 -3.90 -5.30 -3.51
CA ALA A 200 -4.05 -4.02 -4.17
C ALA A 200 -3.88 -2.90 -3.13
N PHE A 201 -3.92 -1.65 -3.55
CA PHE A 201 -4.05 -0.53 -2.62
C PHE A 201 -4.83 0.62 -3.28
N GLY A 202 -4.35 1.09 -4.43
CA GLY A 202 -5.02 2.13 -5.20
C GLY A 202 -5.12 3.48 -4.48
N GLY A 203 -4.22 3.75 -3.51
CA GLY A 203 -4.18 4.97 -2.72
C GLY A 203 -5.06 4.99 -1.47
N LEU A 204 -6.06 4.08 -1.36
CA LEU A 204 -6.89 3.91 -0.17
C LEU A 204 -7.33 2.46 -0.01
N ALA A 205 -7.33 1.99 1.24
CA ALA A 205 -7.85 0.68 1.60
C ALA A 205 -8.60 0.73 2.93
N VAL A 206 -9.72 0.02 3.01
CA VAL A 206 -10.51 -0.16 4.23
C VAL A 206 -10.32 -1.58 4.73
N TYR A 207 -9.93 -1.73 5.99
CA TYR A 207 -9.69 -3.00 6.66
C TYR A 207 -10.63 -3.15 7.86
N LYS A 208 -11.17 -4.35 8.09
CA LYS A 208 -11.61 -4.70 9.46
C LYS A 208 -10.41 -4.67 10.40
N ALA A 209 -10.53 -4.02 11.55
CA ALA A 209 -9.37 -3.75 12.41
C ALA A 209 -8.65 -5.03 12.88
N HIS A 210 -9.39 -6.11 13.13
CA HIS A 210 -8.81 -7.37 13.62
C HIS A 210 -7.95 -8.09 12.58
N VAL A 211 -8.17 -7.87 11.27
CA VAL A 211 -7.46 -8.63 10.23
C VAL A 211 -5.99 -8.24 10.09
N ILE A 212 -5.63 -7.01 10.50
CA ILE A 212 -4.24 -6.53 10.43
C ILE A 212 -3.43 -6.84 11.70
N LYS A 213 -4.05 -7.47 12.70
CA LYS A 213 -3.40 -7.75 13.99
C LYS A 213 -2.18 -8.66 13.80
N GLY A 214 -1.02 -8.20 14.25
CA GLY A 214 0.25 -8.92 14.13
C GLY A 214 0.91 -8.85 12.75
N CYS A 215 0.26 -8.26 11.75
CA CYS A 215 0.85 -8.07 10.42
C CYS A 215 1.83 -6.89 10.42
N LYS A 216 2.82 -6.95 9.51
CA LYS A 216 3.82 -5.90 9.32
C LYS A 216 4.05 -5.64 7.84
N TYR A 217 4.37 -4.39 7.52
CA TYR A 217 4.88 -4.02 6.20
C TYR A 217 6.34 -4.45 6.07
N SER A 218 6.72 -4.94 4.91
CA SER A 218 8.11 -5.25 4.57
C SER A 218 8.35 -5.08 3.08
N ALA A 219 9.52 -4.61 2.71
CA ALA A 219 10.02 -4.63 1.34
C ALA A 219 10.82 -5.93 1.05
N ASP A 220 11.19 -6.68 2.07
CA ASP A 220 12.04 -7.87 1.95
C ASP A 220 11.25 -9.11 1.50
N ILE A 221 11.97 -10.16 1.16
CA ILE A 221 11.38 -11.46 0.88
C ILE A 221 10.95 -12.11 2.21
N THR A 222 9.68 -12.00 2.52
CA THR A 222 9.10 -12.58 3.74
C THR A 222 8.79 -14.08 3.57
N PRO A 223 8.65 -14.85 4.67
CA PRO A 223 8.17 -16.23 4.59
C PRO A 223 6.80 -16.37 3.90
N ALA A 224 5.88 -15.43 4.12
CA ALA A 224 4.57 -15.44 3.47
C ALA A 224 4.67 -15.22 1.96
N LEU A 225 5.56 -14.31 1.52
CA LEU A 225 5.83 -14.09 0.10
C LEU A 225 6.47 -15.31 -0.57
N HIS A 226 7.43 -15.93 0.11
CA HIS A 226 8.09 -17.15 -0.38
C HIS A 226 7.09 -18.30 -0.52
N GLU A 227 6.29 -18.55 0.51
CA GLU A 227 5.24 -19.57 0.51
C GLU A 227 4.21 -19.33 -0.60
N PHE A 228 3.79 -18.09 -0.79
CA PHE A 228 2.87 -17.71 -1.84
C PHE A 228 3.39 -18.09 -3.22
N TYR A 229 4.60 -17.66 -3.58
CA TYR A 229 5.16 -17.95 -4.91
C TYR A 229 5.51 -19.42 -5.11
N THR A 230 5.94 -20.11 -4.07
CA THR A 230 6.19 -21.58 -4.14
C THR A 230 4.87 -22.33 -4.38
N SER A 231 3.76 -21.89 -3.76
CA SER A 231 2.44 -22.52 -3.96
C SER A 231 1.89 -22.35 -5.38
N LEU A 232 2.33 -21.34 -6.11
CA LEU A 232 1.95 -21.13 -7.51
C LEU A 232 2.66 -22.07 -8.48
N SER A 233 3.55 -22.96 -7.99
CA SER A 233 4.38 -23.83 -8.84
C SER A 233 5.19 -23.05 -9.91
N ILE A 234 5.56 -21.81 -9.60
CA ILE A 234 6.48 -21.02 -10.43
C ILE A 234 7.88 -21.59 -10.18
N VAL A 235 8.19 -22.70 -10.90
CA VAL A 235 9.42 -23.46 -10.69
C VAL A 235 10.59 -22.83 -11.44
N GLU A 236 10.32 -22.12 -12.53
CA GLU A 236 11.30 -21.31 -13.26
C GLU A 236 10.60 -20.14 -13.95
N PRO A 237 11.22 -18.95 -13.96
CA PRO A 237 10.77 -17.88 -14.81
C PRO A 237 10.81 -18.40 -16.27
N ASN A 238 9.69 -18.40 -16.97
CA ASN A 238 9.62 -18.86 -18.35
C ASN A 238 10.68 -18.11 -19.19
N PRO A 239 11.66 -18.82 -19.81
CA PRO A 239 12.70 -18.18 -20.63
C PRO A 239 12.14 -17.31 -21.76
N GLU A 240 10.93 -17.62 -22.25
CA GLU A 240 10.24 -16.81 -23.26
C GLU A 240 9.73 -15.46 -22.73
N THR A 241 9.64 -15.30 -21.42
CA THR A 241 9.35 -14.01 -20.77
C THR A 241 10.62 -13.20 -20.51
N HIS A 242 11.79 -13.75 -20.81
CA HIS A 242 13.07 -13.07 -20.66
C HIS A 242 13.32 -12.16 -21.86
N TYR A 243 13.21 -10.87 -21.62
CA TYR A 243 13.55 -9.86 -22.61
C TYR A 243 15.04 -9.88 -22.92
N ASN A 244 15.38 -9.78 -24.21
CA ASN A 244 16.74 -9.77 -24.75
C ASN A 244 17.73 -8.96 -23.92
N GLY A 245 18.73 -9.62 -23.34
CA GLY A 245 19.96 -9.02 -22.87
C GLY A 245 20.08 -8.72 -21.36
N CYS A 246 19.06 -8.91 -20.54
CA CYS A 246 19.22 -8.82 -19.10
C CYS A 246 19.69 -10.17 -18.53
N SER A 247 20.91 -10.23 -18.02
CA SER A 247 21.39 -11.36 -17.22
C SER A 247 20.61 -11.38 -15.91
N LEU A 248 19.57 -12.18 -15.85
CA LEU A 248 18.70 -12.33 -14.69
C LEU A 248 19.45 -13.19 -13.67
N GLY A 249 20.10 -12.54 -12.70
CA GLY A 249 20.70 -13.25 -11.57
C GLY A 249 19.63 -13.54 -10.52
N LEU A 250 19.36 -14.81 -10.25
CA LEU A 250 18.59 -15.20 -9.07
C LEU A 250 19.37 -14.85 -7.80
N TYR A 251 18.67 -14.47 -6.75
CA TYR A 251 19.27 -14.16 -5.47
C TYR A 251 19.50 -15.45 -4.68
N LYS A 252 20.79 -15.77 -4.43
CA LYS A 252 21.21 -16.92 -3.57
C LYS A 252 20.46 -18.21 -3.87
N ASP A 253 20.46 -18.63 -5.13
CA ASP A 253 19.80 -19.88 -5.58
C ASP A 253 18.28 -19.94 -5.29
N SER A 254 17.64 -18.77 -5.17
CA SER A 254 16.22 -18.65 -4.94
C SER A 254 15.48 -18.32 -6.24
N ILE A 255 14.13 -18.44 -6.19
CA ILE A 255 13.25 -18.03 -7.29
C ILE A 255 13.16 -16.49 -7.46
N PHE A 256 13.77 -15.72 -6.55
CA PHE A 256 13.70 -14.26 -6.54
C PHE A 256 14.85 -13.61 -7.30
N TYR A 257 14.57 -12.54 -8.02
CA TYR A 257 15.56 -11.79 -8.76
C TYR A 257 16.42 -10.91 -7.85
N LYS A 258 17.73 -10.93 -8.09
CA LYS A 258 18.72 -10.15 -7.35
C LYS A 258 18.54 -8.65 -7.55
N ASN A 259 18.26 -8.23 -8.77
CA ASN A 259 18.15 -6.82 -9.14
C ASN A 259 16.76 -6.57 -9.70
N ASN A 260 15.89 -5.94 -8.94
CA ASN A 260 14.63 -5.50 -9.45
C ASN A 260 14.41 -4.02 -9.12
N SER A 261 13.71 -3.32 -9.99
CA SER A 261 13.34 -1.92 -9.74
C SER A 261 14.53 -0.98 -9.42
N GLY A 262 15.73 -1.31 -9.91
CA GLY A 262 16.95 -0.53 -9.68
C GLY A 262 17.66 -0.80 -8.34
N TYR A 263 17.25 -1.83 -7.60
CA TYR A 263 17.88 -2.23 -6.35
C TYR A 263 18.80 -3.44 -6.53
N ASN A 264 19.83 -3.52 -5.70
CA ASN A 264 20.81 -4.63 -5.66
C ASN A 264 20.34 -5.84 -4.83
N TYR A 265 19.08 -5.88 -4.44
CA TYR A 265 18.44 -6.88 -3.59
C TYR A 265 16.99 -7.09 -4.05
N PRO A 266 16.40 -8.29 -3.95
CA PRO A 266 14.99 -8.48 -4.25
C PRO A 266 14.12 -7.62 -3.36
N VAL A 267 13.24 -6.82 -3.98
CA VAL A 267 12.33 -5.91 -3.29
C VAL A 267 10.91 -6.20 -3.76
N CYS A 268 10.02 -6.40 -2.80
CA CYS A 268 8.58 -6.52 -3.03
C CYS A 268 7.86 -5.24 -2.60
N ALA A 269 6.77 -4.90 -3.25
CA ALA A 269 5.89 -3.83 -2.80
C ALA A 269 5.40 -4.14 -1.37
N GLU A 270 5.47 -3.16 -0.48
CA GLU A 270 5.20 -3.33 0.95
C GLU A 270 3.77 -3.78 1.25
N HIS A 271 2.80 -3.31 0.47
CA HIS A 271 1.41 -3.74 0.59
C HIS A 271 1.22 -5.21 0.19
N VAL A 272 1.98 -5.73 -0.77
CA VAL A 272 1.91 -7.15 -1.16
C VAL A 272 2.29 -8.03 0.02
N ASN A 273 3.43 -7.77 0.66
CA ASN A 273 3.84 -8.50 1.86
C ASN A 273 2.80 -8.40 2.98
N PHE A 274 2.29 -7.20 3.23
CA PHE A 274 1.26 -6.96 4.25
C PHE A 274 -0.02 -7.76 4.00
N HIS A 275 -0.51 -7.76 2.76
CA HIS A 275 -1.72 -8.50 2.40
C HIS A 275 -1.50 -10.02 2.41
N LEU A 276 -0.30 -10.50 2.07
CA LEU A 276 0.02 -11.93 2.17
C LEU A 276 0.06 -12.40 3.64
N GLU A 277 0.56 -11.58 4.57
CA GLU A 277 0.47 -11.87 6.01
C GLU A 277 -1.01 -11.94 6.48
N ILE A 278 -1.84 -10.99 6.08
CA ILE A 278 -3.28 -11.01 6.36
C ILE A 278 -3.93 -12.29 5.81
N ARG A 279 -3.61 -12.67 4.58
CA ARG A 279 -4.12 -13.90 3.94
C ARG A 279 -3.65 -15.17 4.63
N LYS A 280 -2.40 -15.20 5.10
CA LYS A 280 -1.83 -16.29 5.89
C LYS A 280 -2.58 -16.49 7.22
N ASN A 281 -3.03 -15.40 7.83
CA ASN A 281 -3.88 -15.43 9.03
C ASN A 281 -5.34 -15.85 8.76
N GLY A 282 -5.68 -16.24 7.51
CA GLY A 282 -7.00 -16.75 7.13
C GLY A 282 -7.93 -15.73 6.48
N TYR A 283 -7.57 -14.44 6.44
CA TYR A 283 -8.42 -13.36 5.93
C TYR A 283 -8.18 -13.12 4.43
N LYS A 284 -8.88 -13.88 3.57
CA LYS A 284 -8.63 -13.94 2.12
C LYS A 284 -9.60 -13.12 1.27
N ASN A 285 -10.72 -12.65 1.83
CA ASN A 285 -11.76 -11.91 1.10
C ASN A 285 -11.36 -10.45 0.94
N MET A 286 -10.64 -10.18 -0.13
CA MET A 286 -10.07 -8.88 -0.47
C MET A 286 -10.50 -8.49 -1.89
N PHE A 287 -11.02 -7.27 -2.06
CA PHE A 287 -11.60 -6.84 -3.33
C PHE A 287 -11.25 -5.39 -3.66
N ILE A 288 -11.17 -5.07 -4.94
CA ILE A 288 -11.24 -3.68 -5.41
C ILE A 288 -12.72 -3.28 -5.50
N CYS A 289 -13.04 -2.12 -4.94
CA CYS A 289 -14.35 -1.48 -5.05
C CYS A 289 -14.37 -0.56 -6.27
N PRO A 290 -15.12 -0.89 -7.33
CA PRO A 290 -15.08 -0.15 -8.58
C PRO A 290 -15.62 1.29 -8.48
N PHE A 291 -16.45 1.58 -7.49
CA PHE A 291 -17.04 2.91 -7.27
C PHE A 291 -16.36 3.71 -6.15
N LEU A 292 -15.39 3.16 -5.41
CA LEU A 292 -14.54 3.90 -4.47
C LEU A 292 -13.33 4.43 -5.23
N TYR A 293 -13.43 5.61 -5.81
CA TYR A 293 -12.35 6.20 -6.58
C TYR A 293 -11.31 6.87 -5.68
N TYR A 294 -10.05 6.69 -6.06
CA TYR A 294 -8.91 7.47 -5.61
C TYR A 294 -8.16 7.98 -6.84
N TYR A 295 -8.00 9.28 -6.96
CA TYR A 295 -7.40 9.91 -8.13
C TYR A 295 -5.91 10.14 -7.92
N TRP A 296 -5.14 9.57 -8.83
CA TRP A 296 -3.70 9.71 -8.85
C TRP A 296 -3.27 10.61 -10.01
N GLY A 297 -2.57 11.74 -9.69
CA GLY A 297 -2.07 12.69 -10.67
C GLY A 297 -2.00 14.08 -10.15
#